data_fe651cdc06dfa852fc4a022db603e7cf
#
_entry.id   fe651cdc06dfa852fc4a022db603e7cf
#
_cell.length_a   1.000
_cell.length_b   1.000
_cell.length_c   1.000
_cell.angle_alpha   90.00
_cell.angle_beta   90.00
_cell.angle_gamma   90.00
#
_symmetry.space_group_name_H-M   'P 1'
#
loop_
_entity.id
_entity.type
_entity.pdbx_description
1 polymer ?
#
loop_
_entity_poly.entity_id
_entity_poly.type
_entity_poly.pdbx_seq_one_letter_code
_entity_poly.pdbx_strand_id
1 'polypeptide(L)'
;FSKFIEWQFLRLKEKGLVVKGTHYVRWDSIVGTPLGDHDLIEGEDVQILDYVLIKFILEENGEVAYLPAATLRPETVYGVTNMWLNPEAVYVRARVKNGGREEIWIITKEAAYKLSFQDKEIEILEEFKGENLIGKWVKNPVTEDEIIILPADFVDPNNATGIVMSVPAHAPFDHAALEDIKKNTELLLKYNIDPRIVEEINYISLIELEGYGEFPAVDESEKLGVESQKDVEKLEKATKNIYKAEYHKGVFKIGPYKGKSVSEVKELVASYMVGSGLAGKMYEFAEGKVISRFGNRAVIKIIHDQWFIDYGNPNWKAKVREALADMKILPESRRTQFEAIVEWLDKKACARKVGLGTPLPWDPEWVIESLSDSTIYMAYYTISRAINKHGIKGNQLIPEVFDYIFLEEFSEEKEEKLSEKIGIPREALR
;
A
#
# COMPACT_ATOMS: atom_id res chain seq x y z
N PHE A 1 18.62 -6.91 -29.90
CA PHE A 1 18.36 -6.33 -28.56
C PHE A 1 17.86 -7.40 -27.58
N SER A 2 16.83 -8.19 -27.91
CA SER A 2 16.27 -9.22 -26.99
C SER A 2 17.33 -10.14 -26.37
N LYS A 3 18.37 -10.56 -27.14
CA LYS A 3 19.45 -11.40 -26.61
C LYS A 3 20.27 -10.72 -25.52
N PHE A 4 20.43 -9.40 -25.59
CA PHE A 4 21.06 -8.61 -24.53
C PHE A 4 20.21 -8.59 -23.26
N ILE A 5 18.88 -8.45 -23.42
CA ILE A 5 17.96 -8.46 -22.27
C ILE A 5 17.85 -9.87 -21.66
N GLU A 6 17.79 -10.93 -22.49
CA GLU A 6 17.86 -12.31 -22.01
C GLU A 6 19.11 -12.55 -21.15
N TRP A 7 20.29 -12.11 -21.64
CA TRP A 7 21.54 -12.19 -20.89
C TRP A 7 21.49 -11.43 -19.57
N GLN A 8 21.02 -10.17 -19.59
CA GLN A 8 20.88 -9.36 -18.37
C GLN A 8 20.07 -10.10 -17.29
N PHE A 9 18.92 -10.63 -17.68
CA PHE A 9 18.05 -11.32 -16.73
C PHE A 9 18.62 -12.67 -16.28
N LEU A 10 19.27 -13.42 -17.14
CA LEU A 10 20.00 -14.64 -16.74
C LEU A 10 21.05 -14.33 -15.68
N ARG A 11 21.86 -13.29 -15.84
CA ARG A 11 22.90 -12.91 -14.86
C ARG A 11 22.30 -12.40 -13.56
N LEU A 12 21.21 -11.66 -13.61
CA LEU A 12 20.47 -11.24 -12.39
C LEU A 12 19.92 -12.46 -11.63
N LYS A 13 19.37 -13.44 -12.34
CA LYS A 13 18.85 -14.67 -11.72
C LYS A 13 19.95 -15.52 -11.10
N GLU A 14 21.05 -15.72 -11.80
CA GLU A 14 22.23 -16.45 -11.27
C GLU A 14 22.80 -15.81 -9.99
N LYS A 15 22.71 -14.49 -9.88
CA LYS A 15 23.09 -13.74 -8.69
C LYS A 15 22.02 -13.73 -7.59
N GLY A 16 20.88 -14.40 -7.79
CA GLY A 16 19.78 -14.42 -6.84
C GLY A 16 19.03 -13.08 -6.69
N LEU A 17 19.18 -12.18 -7.67
CA LEU A 17 18.56 -10.85 -7.66
C LEU A 17 17.20 -10.82 -8.38
N VAL A 18 16.77 -11.91 -9.00
CA VAL A 18 15.40 -12.07 -9.54
C VAL A 18 14.69 -13.16 -8.75
N VAL A 19 13.64 -12.77 -8.06
CA VAL A 19 12.92 -13.63 -7.10
C VAL A 19 11.42 -13.66 -7.42
N LYS A 20 10.74 -14.74 -7.03
CA LYS A 20 9.27 -14.80 -7.03
C LYS A 20 8.71 -14.29 -5.71
N GLY A 21 7.55 -13.67 -5.76
CA GLY A 21 6.87 -13.18 -4.55
C GLY A 21 5.42 -12.80 -4.81
N THR A 22 4.76 -12.43 -3.72
CA THR A 22 3.40 -11.88 -3.75
C THR A 22 3.48 -10.36 -3.80
N HIS A 23 2.62 -9.76 -4.62
CA HIS A 23 2.58 -8.31 -4.76
C HIS A 23 1.16 -7.81 -5.01
N TYR A 24 0.87 -6.61 -4.56
CA TYR A 24 -0.35 -5.91 -4.91
C TYR A 24 -0.13 -5.05 -6.16
N VAL A 25 -1.09 -5.06 -7.07
CA VAL A 25 -1.04 -4.31 -8.33
C VAL A 25 -2.34 -3.56 -8.56
N ARG A 26 -2.27 -2.46 -9.32
CA ARG A 26 -3.44 -1.86 -9.93
C ARG A 26 -4.01 -2.84 -10.94
N TRP A 27 -5.31 -3.06 -10.93
CA TRP A 27 -5.96 -4.10 -11.72
C TRP A 27 -7.22 -3.58 -12.37
N ASP A 28 -7.35 -3.80 -13.69
CA ASP A 28 -8.63 -3.64 -14.37
C ASP A 28 -9.43 -4.94 -14.21
N SER A 29 -10.46 -4.89 -13.39
CA SER A 29 -11.29 -6.06 -13.06
C SER A 29 -12.20 -6.51 -14.20
N ILE A 30 -12.50 -5.62 -15.15
CA ILE A 30 -13.36 -5.90 -16.30
C ILE A 30 -12.55 -6.58 -17.41
N VAL A 31 -11.37 -6.02 -17.71
CA VAL A 31 -10.47 -6.58 -18.74
C VAL A 31 -9.66 -7.76 -18.20
N GLY A 32 -9.46 -7.82 -16.88
CA GLY A 32 -8.71 -8.90 -16.24
C GLY A 32 -7.19 -8.76 -16.39
N THR A 33 -6.64 -7.53 -16.31
CA THR A 33 -5.22 -7.27 -16.55
C THR A 33 -4.62 -6.33 -15.49
N PRO A 34 -3.33 -6.50 -15.14
CA PRO A 34 -2.61 -5.53 -14.34
C PRO A 34 -2.39 -4.23 -15.14
N LEU A 35 -2.32 -3.11 -14.43
CA LEU A 35 -2.16 -1.77 -14.98
C LEU A 35 -0.82 -1.18 -14.54
N GLY A 36 0.01 -0.80 -15.52
CA GLY A 36 1.15 0.09 -15.32
C GLY A 36 0.73 1.57 -15.48
N ASP A 37 1.67 2.49 -15.23
CA ASP A 37 1.38 3.93 -15.33
C ASP A 37 0.88 4.32 -16.73
N HIS A 38 1.45 3.74 -17.79
CA HIS A 38 1.03 3.98 -19.18
C HIS A 38 -0.34 3.37 -19.57
N ASP A 39 -0.93 2.57 -18.69
CA ASP A 39 -2.24 1.96 -18.90
C ASP A 39 -3.37 2.77 -18.22
N LEU A 40 -3.05 3.93 -17.65
CA LEU A 40 -3.99 4.80 -16.96
C LEU A 40 -4.34 6.04 -17.81
N ILE A 41 -5.60 6.48 -17.67
CA ILE A 41 -6.06 7.79 -18.16
C ILE A 41 -6.00 8.82 -17.03
N GLU A 42 -6.26 8.35 -15.79
CA GLU A 42 -6.33 9.18 -14.59
C GLU A 42 -5.77 8.39 -13.41
N GLY A 43 -5.03 9.05 -12.52
CA GLY A 43 -4.58 8.47 -11.25
C GLY A 43 -3.19 7.81 -11.30
N GLU A 44 -2.29 8.24 -12.19
CA GLU A 44 -0.90 7.75 -12.25
C GLU A 44 -0.17 7.95 -10.91
N ASP A 45 -0.37 9.12 -10.27
CA ASP A 45 0.29 9.52 -9.03
C ASP A 45 -0.44 9.05 -7.75
N VAL A 46 -1.60 8.37 -7.88
CA VAL A 46 -2.37 7.91 -6.72
C VAL A 46 -1.62 6.82 -6.00
N GLN A 47 -1.32 7.06 -4.73
CA GLN A 47 -0.63 6.11 -3.86
C GLN A 47 -1.55 4.95 -3.46
N ILE A 48 -0.94 3.81 -3.16
CA ILE A 48 -1.63 2.66 -2.57
C ILE A 48 -1.32 2.66 -1.07
N LEU A 49 -2.38 2.61 -0.26
CA LEU A 49 -2.33 2.59 1.19
C LEU A 49 -2.51 1.16 1.70
N ASP A 50 -1.78 0.79 2.77
CA ASP A 50 -1.90 -0.48 3.48
C ASP A 50 -2.69 -0.25 4.77
N TYR A 51 -4.00 -0.49 4.71
CA TYR A 51 -4.88 -0.35 5.87
C TYR A 51 -4.83 -1.57 6.78
N VAL A 52 -4.82 -1.32 8.08
CA VAL A 52 -5.12 -2.31 9.11
C VAL A 52 -6.63 -2.30 9.35
N LEU A 53 -7.27 -3.46 9.24
CA LEU A 53 -8.70 -3.66 9.43
C LEU A 53 -8.97 -4.20 10.83
N ILE A 54 -9.18 -3.31 11.81
CA ILE A 54 -9.44 -3.68 13.21
C ILE A 54 -10.86 -4.23 13.34
N LYS A 55 -11.00 -5.46 13.82
CA LYS A 55 -12.27 -6.18 13.84
C LYS A 55 -13.04 -5.94 15.14
N PHE A 56 -13.90 -4.91 15.15
CA PHE A 56 -14.85 -4.68 16.24
C PHE A 56 -15.92 -5.77 16.25
N ILE A 57 -16.31 -6.22 17.43
CA ILE A 57 -17.15 -7.42 17.61
C ILE A 57 -18.61 -7.00 17.83
N LEU A 58 -19.50 -7.46 16.98
CA LEU A 58 -20.94 -7.34 17.15
C LEU A 58 -21.52 -8.70 17.54
N GLU A 59 -22.13 -8.79 18.71
CA GLU A 59 -22.81 -9.98 19.19
C GLU A 59 -24.32 -9.78 19.12
N GLU A 60 -25.00 -10.53 18.28
CA GLU A 60 -26.46 -10.47 18.12
C GLU A 60 -27.04 -11.88 18.05
N ASN A 61 -28.07 -12.16 18.84
CA ASN A 61 -28.82 -13.42 18.83
C ASN A 61 -27.94 -14.69 18.99
N GLY A 62 -26.79 -14.54 19.67
CA GLY A 62 -25.81 -15.63 19.85
C GLY A 62 -24.88 -15.85 18.65
N GLU A 63 -24.94 -14.99 17.65
CA GLU A 63 -24.00 -14.97 16.52
C GLU A 63 -22.99 -13.83 16.69
N VAL A 64 -21.77 -14.09 16.25
CA VAL A 64 -20.68 -13.11 16.24
C VAL A 64 -20.43 -12.64 14.81
N ALA A 65 -20.49 -11.33 14.61
CA ALA A 65 -20.04 -10.68 13.39
C ALA A 65 -18.97 -9.64 13.71
N TYR A 66 -18.12 -9.35 12.75
CA TYR A 66 -17.06 -8.36 12.89
C TYR A 66 -17.35 -7.14 12.02
N LEU A 67 -17.12 -5.96 12.57
CA LEU A 67 -17.08 -4.68 11.85
C LEU A 67 -15.61 -4.27 11.70
N PRO A 68 -14.95 -4.57 10.55
CA PRO A 68 -13.54 -4.24 10.37
C PRO A 68 -13.39 -2.75 10.05
N ALA A 69 -12.97 -1.94 11.02
CA ALA A 69 -12.65 -0.53 10.82
C ALA A 69 -11.29 -0.38 10.15
N ALA A 70 -11.24 0.31 9.02
CA ALA A 70 -10.01 0.55 8.28
C ALA A 70 -9.25 1.75 8.86
N THR A 71 -7.99 1.56 9.21
CA THR A 71 -7.15 2.62 9.75
C THR A 71 -5.71 2.55 9.27
N LEU A 72 -5.10 3.73 9.11
CA LEU A 72 -3.64 3.88 8.95
C LEU A 72 -2.93 4.13 10.29
N ARG A 73 -3.72 4.22 11.37
CA ARG A 73 -3.24 4.51 12.73
C ARG A 73 -3.73 3.46 13.74
N PRO A 74 -3.33 2.18 13.57
CA PRO A 74 -3.81 1.10 14.44
C PRO A 74 -3.47 1.31 15.91
N GLU A 75 -2.43 2.07 16.22
CA GLU A 75 -2.03 2.44 17.57
C GLU A 75 -3.11 3.23 18.33
N THR A 76 -4.01 3.89 17.62
CA THR A 76 -5.07 4.68 18.27
C THR A 76 -6.28 3.85 18.72
N VAL A 77 -6.28 2.55 18.51
CA VAL A 77 -7.37 1.64 18.94
C VAL A 77 -7.69 1.73 20.44
N TYR A 78 -6.71 2.09 21.26
CA TYR A 78 -6.88 2.28 22.72
C TYR A 78 -7.66 3.54 23.09
N GLY A 79 -7.91 4.45 22.15
CA GLY A 79 -8.61 5.71 22.37
C GLY A 79 -9.94 5.81 21.61
N VAL A 80 -10.45 4.70 21.13
CA VAL A 80 -11.72 4.67 20.39
C VAL A 80 -12.88 4.90 21.33
N THR A 81 -13.74 5.87 20.99
CA THR A 81 -14.89 6.27 21.80
C THR A 81 -16.23 5.85 21.18
N ASN A 82 -16.30 5.78 19.87
CA ASN A 82 -17.48 5.37 19.11
C ASN A 82 -17.07 4.90 17.71
N MET A 83 -18.02 4.36 16.96
CA MET A 83 -17.85 4.02 15.55
C MET A 83 -18.68 4.95 14.69
N TRP A 84 -18.20 5.26 13.48
CA TRP A 84 -18.93 6.02 12.48
C TRP A 84 -19.32 5.14 11.30
N LEU A 85 -20.61 5.18 10.91
CA LEU A 85 -21.12 4.54 9.70
C LEU A 85 -22.02 5.53 8.94
N ASN A 86 -22.03 5.39 7.62
CA ASN A 86 -22.96 6.14 6.78
C ASN A 86 -24.33 5.44 6.78
N PRO A 87 -25.40 6.06 7.29
CA PRO A 87 -26.71 5.42 7.42
C PRO A 87 -27.37 5.09 6.08
N GLU A 88 -27.07 5.85 5.02
CA GLU A 88 -27.67 5.65 3.68
C GLU A 88 -26.88 4.65 2.82
N ALA A 89 -25.67 4.29 3.22
CA ALA A 89 -24.82 3.35 2.48
C ALA A 89 -25.36 1.91 2.57
N VAL A 90 -25.06 1.12 1.53
CA VAL A 90 -25.39 -0.30 1.51
C VAL A 90 -24.24 -1.11 2.13
N TYR A 91 -24.55 -1.77 3.22
CA TYR A 91 -23.68 -2.74 3.90
C TYR A 91 -24.12 -4.16 3.58
N VAL A 92 -23.18 -5.07 3.71
CA VAL A 92 -23.41 -6.50 3.54
C VAL A 92 -22.94 -7.27 4.76
N ARG A 93 -23.70 -8.27 5.16
CA ARG A 93 -23.23 -9.35 6.03
C ARG A 93 -22.61 -10.38 5.09
N ALA A 94 -21.34 -10.62 5.20
CA ALA A 94 -20.60 -11.49 4.29
C ALA A 94 -19.83 -12.56 5.07
N ARG A 95 -19.82 -13.76 4.54
CA ARG A 95 -18.90 -14.82 4.96
C ARG A 95 -17.56 -14.58 4.27
N VAL A 96 -16.53 -14.38 5.05
CA VAL A 96 -15.19 -14.09 4.59
C VAL A 96 -14.24 -15.21 4.98
N LYS A 97 -13.62 -15.84 3.97
CA LYS A 97 -12.57 -16.83 4.20
C LYS A 97 -11.21 -16.22 3.88
N ASN A 98 -10.29 -16.31 4.81
CA ASN A 98 -8.93 -15.80 4.67
C ASN A 98 -7.95 -16.75 5.36
N GLY A 99 -7.01 -17.35 4.61
CA GLY A 99 -5.96 -18.20 5.17
C GLY A 99 -6.48 -19.39 6.01
N GLY A 100 -7.64 -19.95 5.64
CA GLY A 100 -8.27 -21.10 6.33
C GLY A 100 -9.14 -20.72 7.52
N ARG A 101 -9.31 -19.44 7.85
CA ARG A 101 -10.29 -18.95 8.83
C ARG A 101 -11.54 -18.48 8.10
N GLU A 102 -12.70 -18.74 8.70
CA GLU A 102 -14.00 -18.27 8.21
C GLU A 102 -14.63 -17.38 9.28
N GLU A 103 -15.04 -16.19 8.89
CA GLU A 103 -15.62 -15.17 9.77
C GLU A 103 -16.81 -14.50 9.09
N ILE A 104 -17.75 -13.97 9.87
CA ILE A 104 -18.82 -13.11 9.35
C ILE A 104 -18.39 -11.66 9.52
N TRP A 105 -18.30 -10.94 8.39
CA TRP A 105 -17.96 -9.53 8.37
C TRP A 105 -19.15 -8.68 7.94
N ILE A 106 -19.27 -7.50 8.53
CA ILE A 106 -20.18 -6.44 8.10
C ILE A 106 -19.30 -5.35 7.50
N ILE A 107 -19.43 -5.10 6.20
CA ILE A 107 -18.65 -4.12 5.42
C ILE A 107 -19.54 -3.54 4.33
N THR A 108 -19.12 -2.46 3.68
CA THR A 108 -19.87 -1.97 2.51
C THR A 108 -19.81 -2.96 1.35
N LYS A 109 -20.82 -2.93 0.50
CA LYS A 109 -20.85 -3.78 -0.71
C LYS A 109 -19.65 -3.54 -1.62
N GLU A 110 -19.21 -2.29 -1.73
CA GLU A 110 -18.01 -1.92 -2.48
C GLU A 110 -16.74 -2.49 -1.85
N ALA A 111 -16.63 -2.49 -0.52
CA ALA A 111 -15.52 -3.12 0.19
C ALA A 111 -15.46 -4.63 -0.05
N ALA A 112 -16.61 -5.31 -0.02
CA ALA A 112 -16.70 -6.74 -0.32
C ALA A 112 -16.18 -7.04 -1.73
N TYR A 113 -16.57 -6.23 -2.72
CA TYR A 113 -16.08 -6.34 -4.08
C TYR A 113 -14.55 -6.17 -4.17
N LYS A 114 -14.00 -5.10 -3.59
CA LYS A 114 -12.56 -4.82 -3.61
C LYS A 114 -11.73 -5.90 -2.90
N LEU A 115 -12.18 -6.34 -1.73
CA LEU A 115 -11.51 -7.36 -0.93
C LEU A 115 -11.47 -8.74 -1.60
N SER A 116 -12.42 -9.04 -2.50
CA SER A 116 -12.42 -10.29 -3.27
C SER A 116 -11.21 -10.42 -4.23
N PHE A 117 -10.52 -9.32 -4.53
CA PHE A 117 -9.26 -9.30 -5.28
C PHE A 117 -8.02 -9.40 -4.38
N GLN A 118 -8.20 -9.44 -3.04
CA GLN A 118 -7.12 -9.37 -2.05
C GLN A 118 -7.07 -10.61 -1.14
N ASP A 119 -6.97 -11.80 -1.74
CA ASP A 119 -6.83 -13.09 -1.06
C ASP A 119 -7.97 -13.43 -0.07
N LYS A 120 -9.16 -12.93 -0.33
CA LYS A 120 -10.35 -13.25 0.46
C LYS A 120 -11.45 -13.82 -0.43
N GLU A 121 -11.97 -14.97 -0.04
CA GLU A 121 -13.19 -15.47 -0.62
C GLU A 121 -14.37 -14.84 0.13
N ILE A 122 -15.26 -14.16 -0.60
CA ILE A 122 -16.36 -13.40 -0.01
C ILE A 122 -17.69 -13.89 -0.58
N GLU A 123 -18.56 -14.37 0.32
CA GLU A 123 -19.93 -14.74 0.02
C GLU A 123 -20.87 -13.77 0.72
N ILE A 124 -21.65 -12.99 -0.04
CA ILE A 124 -22.65 -12.07 0.51
C ILE A 124 -23.85 -12.88 0.97
N LEU A 125 -24.19 -12.78 2.25
CA LEU A 125 -25.31 -13.47 2.88
C LEU A 125 -26.56 -12.59 2.92
N GLU A 126 -26.37 -11.28 3.18
CA GLU A 126 -27.44 -10.31 3.33
C GLU A 126 -26.97 -8.92 2.92
N GLU A 127 -27.86 -8.09 2.34
CA GLU A 127 -27.65 -6.67 2.04
C GLU A 127 -28.63 -5.82 2.85
N PHE A 128 -28.17 -4.73 3.45
CA PHE A 128 -29.01 -3.82 4.22
C PHE A 128 -28.41 -2.41 4.25
N LYS A 129 -29.22 -1.42 4.67
CA LYS A 129 -28.75 -0.04 4.85
C LYS A 129 -28.01 0.13 6.18
N GLY A 130 -27.03 1.05 6.20
CA GLY A 130 -26.27 1.40 7.40
C GLY A 130 -27.13 1.84 8.58
N GLU A 131 -28.30 2.45 8.32
CA GLU A 131 -29.27 2.83 9.36
C GLU A 131 -29.65 1.67 10.30
N ASN A 132 -29.61 0.42 9.84
CA ASN A 132 -29.92 -0.75 10.64
C ASN A 132 -28.86 -1.09 11.71
N LEU A 133 -27.68 -0.46 11.61
CA LEU A 133 -26.58 -0.63 12.55
C LEU A 133 -26.45 0.53 13.54
N ILE A 134 -27.03 1.69 13.20
CA ILE A 134 -26.93 2.89 14.06
C ILE A 134 -27.60 2.63 15.40
N GLY A 135 -26.92 3.03 16.47
CA GLY A 135 -27.37 2.80 17.84
C GLY A 135 -27.03 1.44 18.42
N LYS A 136 -26.50 0.51 17.64
CA LYS A 136 -25.99 -0.77 18.15
C LYS A 136 -24.64 -0.57 18.83
N TRP A 137 -24.28 -1.55 19.66
CA TRP A 137 -23.03 -1.58 20.40
C TRP A 137 -22.11 -2.64 19.84
N VAL A 138 -20.83 -2.34 19.78
CA VAL A 138 -19.76 -3.25 19.37
C VAL A 138 -18.67 -3.24 20.43
N LYS A 139 -17.95 -4.35 20.54
CA LYS A 139 -16.85 -4.49 21.49
C LYS A 139 -15.52 -4.21 20.81
N ASN A 140 -14.71 -3.35 21.43
CA ASN A 140 -13.32 -3.13 21.00
C ASN A 140 -12.50 -4.41 21.21
N PRO A 141 -11.80 -4.93 20.19
CA PRO A 141 -11.10 -6.21 20.31
C PRO A 141 -9.87 -6.19 21.23
N VAL A 142 -9.43 -5.00 21.66
CA VAL A 142 -8.21 -4.81 22.46
C VAL A 142 -8.52 -4.36 23.90
N THR A 143 -9.38 -3.34 24.04
CA THR A 143 -9.73 -2.79 25.37
C THR A 143 -10.93 -3.49 26.00
N GLU A 144 -11.67 -4.24 25.19
CA GLU A 144 -12.93 -4.92 25.55
C GLU A 144 -14.09 -3.96 25.90
N ASP A 145 -13.93 -2.66 25.71
CA ASP A 145 -14.96 -1.65 25.93
C ASP A 145 -16.11 -1.81 24.91
N GLU A 146 -17.33 -1.55 25.38
CA GLU A 146 -18.50 -1.44 24.52
C GLU A 146 -18.59 -0.03 23.91
N ILE A 147 -18.74 0.03 22.59
CA ILE A 147 -18.67 1.25 21.80
C ILE A 147 -19.92 1.36 20.95
N ILE A 148 -20.59 2.53 20.99
CA ILE A 148 -21.80 2.78 20.21
C ILE A 148 -21.48 3.13 18.76
N ILE A 149 -22.33 2.68 17.83
CA ILE A 149 -22.29 3.06 16.43
C ILE A 149 -23.14 4.30 16.21
N LEU A 150 -22.54 5.37 15.70
CA LEU A 150 -23.17 6.67 15.43
C LEU A 150 -23.22 6.97 13.93
N PRO A 151 -24.24 7.73 13.46
CA PRO A 151 -24.36 8.09 12.06
C PRO A 151 -23.37 9.18 11.67
N ALA A 152 -22.77 9.07 10.48
CA ALA A 152 -21.88 10.09 9.94
C ALA A 152 -21.94 10.13 8.40
N ASP A 153 -22.31 11.29 7.85
CA ASP A 153 -22.40 11.51 6.40
C ASP A 153 -21.01 11.62 5.74
N PHE A 154 -19.96 11.96 6.51
CA PHE A 154 -18.60 12.06 5.99
C PHE A 154 -17.96 10.70 5.71
N VAL A 155 -18.54 9.60 6.20
CA VAL A 155 -18.02 8.25 5.91
C VAL A 155 -18.33 7.92 4.45
N ASP A 156 -17.28 7.90 3.61
CA ASP A 156 -17.40 7.48 2.21
C ASP A 156 -17.56 5.95 2.13
N PRO A 157 -18.74 5.44 1.67
CA PRO A 157 -18.96 4.01 1.54
C PRO A 157 -18.08 3.34 0.49
N ASN A 158 -17.45 4.12 -0.39
CA ASN A 158 -16.55 3.63 -1.42
C ASN A 158 -15.08 3.60 -0.96
N ASN A 159 -14.76 4.11 0.22
CA ASN A 159 -13.40 4.07 0.75
C ASN A 159 -13.24 2.95 1.77
N ALA A 160 -12.23 2.13 1.55
CA ALA A 160 -11.86 1.00 2.41
C ALA A 160 -13.08 0.13 2.79
N THR A 161 -13.38 -0.05 4.08
CA THR A 161 -14.51 -0.86 4.56
C THR A 161 -15.82 -0.09 4.72
N GLY A 162 -15.77 1.25 4.62
CA GLY A 162 -16.89 2.12 4.95
C GLY A 162 -17.24 2.16 6.43
N ILE A 163 -16.30 1.78 7.29
CA ILE A 163 -16.42 1.77 8.74
C ILE A 163 -15.23 2.49 9.34
N VAL A 164 -15.51 3.48 10.18
CA VAL A 164 -14.49 4.33 10.80
C VAL A 164 -14.55 4.20 12.32
N MET A 165 -13.43 3.94 12.97
CA MET A 165 -13.29 4.04 14.42
C MET A 165 -12.99 5.49 14.80
N SER A 166 -13.69 6.03 15.78
CA SER A 166 -13.60 7.42 16.22
C SER A 166 -12.58 7.59 17.34
N VAL A 167 -11.64 8.52 17.15
CA VAL A 167 -10.61 8.86 18.15
C VAL A 167 -10.53 10.39 18.30
N PRO A 168 -11.53 11.04 18.90
CA PRO A 168 -11.69 12.50 18.86
C PRO A 168 -10.57 13.28 19.56
N ALA A 169 -9.80 12.66 20.46
CA ALA A 169 -8.62 13.29 21.07
C ALA A 169 -7.48 13.51 20.06
N HIS A 170 -7.41 12.70 18.98
CA HIS A 170 -6.27 12.61 18.06
C HIS A 170 -6.66 12.72 16.56
N ALA A 171 -7.96 12.84 16.26
CA ALA A 171 -8.49 12.95 14.90
C ALA A 171 -9.46 14.15 14.81
N PRO A 172 -9.08 15.25 14.12
CA PRO A 172 -9.91 16.45 14.02
C PRO A 172 -11.31 16.23 13.43
N PHE A 173 -11.45 15.36 12.43
CA PHE A 173 -12.77 15.01 11.87
C PHE A 173 -13.66 14.32 12.90
N ASP A 174 -13.11 13.40 13.68
CA ASP A 174 -13.86 12.70 14.73
C ASP A 174 -14.31 13.65 15.83
N HIS A 175 -13.43 14.59 16.22
CA HIS A 175 -13.76 15.65 17.18
C HIS A 175 -14.94 16.48 16.67
N ALA A 176 -14.83 17.06 15.47
CA ALA A 176 -15.86 17.93 14.92
C ALA A 176 -17.20 17.20 14.73
N ALA A 177 -17.16 15.95 14.26
CA ALA A 177 -18.35 15.14 14.08
C ALA A 177 -19.03 14.78 15.41
N LEU A 178 -18.24 14.47 16.46
CA LEU A 178 -18.78 14.16 17.77
C LEU A 178 -19.40 15.40 18.44
N GLU A 179 -18.79 16.57 18.28
CA GLU A 179 -19.36 17.84 18.79
C GLU A 179 -20.63 18.26 18.03
N ASP A 180 -20.69 17.99 16.73
CA ASP A 180 -21.90 18.26 15.94
C ASP A 180 -23.06 17.34 16.33
N ILE A 181 -22.80 16.04 16.53
CA ILE A 181 -23.85 15.09 16.88
C ILE A 181 -24.37 15.29 18.32
N LYS A 182 -23.52 15.70 19.27
CA LYS A 182 -23.93 16.07 20.63
C LYS A 182 -24.98 17.21 20.61
N LYS A 183 -24.88 18.12 19.65
CA LYS A 183 -25.82 19.24 19.47
C LYS A 183 -27.09 18.85 18.69
N ASN A 184 -27.11 17.68 18.04
CA ASN A 184 -28.21 17.27 17.15
C ASN A 184 -29.09 16.19 17.78
N THR A 185 -29.83 16.57 18.84
CA THR A 185 -30.75 15.67 19.56
C THR A 185 -31.81 15.06 18.64
N GLU A 186 -32.28 15.78 17.63
CA GLU A 186 -33.29 15.28 16.68
C GLU A 186 -32.75 14.09 15.88
N LEU A 187 -31.51 14.17 15.41
CA LEU A 187 -30.87 13.06 14.70
C LEU A 187 -30.69 11.84 15.60
N LEU A 188 -30.28 12.03 16.86
CA LEU A 188 -30.13 10.93 17.81
C LEU A 188 -31.46 10.21 18.05
N LEU A 189 -32.53 10.98 18.29
CA LEU A 189 -33.88 10.42 18.50
C LEU A 189 -34.43 9.71 17.28
N LYS A 190 -34.10 10.16 16.07
CA LYS A 190 -34.44 9.45 14.81
C LYS A 190 -33.93 8.00 14.82
N TYR A 191 -32.78 7.76 15.39
CA TYR A 191 -32.15 6.43 15.51
C TYR A 191 -32.36 5.76 16.88
N ASN A 192 -33.29 6.26 17.70
CA ASN A 192 -33.61 5.75 19.04
C ASN A 192 -32.37 5.74 19.97
N ILE A 193 -31.46 6.69 19.82
CA ILE A 193 -30.30 6.88 20.68
C ILE A 193 -30.66 7.90 21.77
N ASP A 194 -30.48 7.54 23.05
CA ASP A 194 -30.61 8.49 24.16
C ASP A 194 -29.48 9.53 24.06
N PRO A 195 -29.78 10.82 23.92
CA PRO A 195 -28.76 11.87 23.81
C PRO A 195 -27.74 11.86 24.94
N ARG A 196 -28.13 11.45 26.14
CA ARG A 196 -27.24 11.35 27.33
C ARG A 196 -26.06 10.41 27.09
N ILE A 197 -26.27 9.31 26.31
CA ILE A 197 -25.20 8.37 25.96
C ILE A 197 -24.10 9.08 25.20
N VAL A 198 -24.47 9.95 24.26
CA VAL A 198 -23.50 10.66 23.41
C VAL A 198 -22.85 11.82 24.17
N GLU A 199 -23.60 12.51 25.05
CA GLU A 199 -23.07 13.55 25.92
C GLU A 199 -21.99 13.01 26.89
N GLU A 200 -22.17 11.78 27.40
CA GLU A 200 -21.24 11.12 28.32
C GLU A 200 -19.98 10.57 27.65
N ILE A 201 -19.88 10.62 26.31
CA ILE A 201 -18.65 10.20 25.61
C ILE A 201 -17.50 11.15 25.96
N ASN A 202 -16.52 10.63 26.68
CA ASN A 202 -15.31 11.33 27.07
C ASN A 202 -14.16 11.01 26.10
N TYR A 203 -13.32 12.00 25.86
CA TYR A 203 -12.13 11.82 25.03
C TYR A 203 -11.05 11.06 25.81
N ILE A 204 -10.36 10.17 25.10
CA ILE A 204 -9.27 9.36 25.68
C ILE A 204 -7.96 9.86 25.09
N SER A 205 -7.15 10.50 25.92
CA SER A 205 -5.86 11.04 25.53
C SER A 205 -4.78 9.96 25.58
N LEU A 206 -4.28 9.55 24.40
CA LEU A 206 -3.28 8.49 24.25
C LEU A 206 -1.86 9.03 24.14
N ILE A 207 -1.69 10.18 23.50
CA ILE A 207 -0.42 10.69 22.99
C ILE A 207 -0.17 12.05 23.63
N GLU A 208 1.02 12.20 24.22
CA GLU A 208 1.56 13.49 24.63
C GLU A 208 2.32 14.09 23.45
N LEU A 209 2.03 15.35 23.14
CA LEU A 209 2.66 16.10 22.06
C LEU A 209 3.09 17.47 22.56
N GLU A 210 4.39 17.76 22.48
CA GLU A 210 4.94 19.04 22.89
C GLU A 210 4.30 20.21 22.13
N GLY A 211 3.84 21.23 22.89
CA GLY A 211 3.18 22.40 22.32
C GLY A 211 1.67 22.28 22.14
N TYR A 212 1.08 21.15 22.55
CA TYR A 212 -0.36 20.91 22.58
C TYR A 212 -0.81 20.54 24.00
N GLY A 213 -2.09 20.71 24.27
CA GLY A 213 -2.73 20.32 25.52
C GLY A 213 -3.03 18.82 25.58
N GLU A 214 -4.04 18.47 26.35
CA GLU A 214 -4.43 17.08 26.60
C GLU A 214 -4.99 16.41 25.33
N PHE A 215 -5.67 17.18 24.47
CA PHE A 215 -6.35 16.71 23.26
C PHE A 215 -5.83 17.46 22.02
N PRO A 216 -4.74 17.01 21.41
CA PRO A 216 -4.10 17.71 20.30
C PRO A 216 -5.02 18.00 19.11
N ALA A 217 -5.98 17.11 18.82
CA ALA A 217 -6.94 17.33 17.73
C ALA A 217 -7.90 18.50 18.03
N VAL A 218 -8.29 18.67 19.28
CA VAL A 218 -9.14 19.79 19.73
C VAL A 218 -8.37 21.10 19.58
N ASP A 219 -7.17 21.18 20.14
CA ASP A 219 -6.32 22.38 20.12
C ASP A 219 -6.05 22.85 18.68
N GLU A 220 -5.73 21.93 17.77
CA GLU A 220 -5.46 22.31 16.38
C GLU A 220 -6.74 22.71 15.63
N SER A 221 -7.86 22.08 15.94
CA SER A 221 -9.17 22.46 15.39
C SER A 221 -9.57 23.86 15.81
N GLU A 222 -9.43 24.19 17.09
CA GLU A 222 -9.70 25.53 17.64
C GLU A 222 -8.77 26.57 17.00
N LYS A 223 -7.48 26.29 16.92
CA LYS A 223 -6.46 27.16 16.30
C LYS A 223 -6.76 27.49 14.83
N LEU A 224 -7.33 26.54 14.08
CA LEU A 224 -7.73 26.73 12.69
C LEU A 224 -9.17 27.26 12.55
N GLY A 225 -9.89 27.46 13.67
CA GLY A 225 -11.26 27.94 13.68
C GLY A 225 -12.24 26.99 13.02
N VAL A 226 -12.11 25.67 13.30
CA VAL A 226 -13.08 24.65 12.90
C VAL A 226 -14.32 24.82 13.77
N GLU A 227 -15.48 24.95 13.14
CA GLU A 227 -16.78 25.11 13.81
C GLU A 227 -17.67 23.87 13.66
N SER A 228 -17.48 23.07 12.62
CA SER A 228 -18.30 21.91 12.28
C SER A 228 -17.54 20.93 11.40
N GLN A 229 -18.02 19.67 11.34
CA GLN A 229 -17.50 18.66 10.40
C GLN A 229 -17.62 19.09 8.93
N LYS A 230 -18.37 20.13 8.60
CA LYS A 230 -18.51 20.70 7.26
C LYS A 230 -17.33 21.56 6.83
N ASP A 231 -16.49 21.97 7.75
CA ASP A 231 -15.27 22.77 7.49
C ASP A 231 -14.13 21.89 6.93
N VAL A 232 -14.39 21.18 5.82
CA VAL A 232 -13.54 20.13 5.27
C VAL A 232 -12.09 20.59 5.06
N GLU A 233 -11.87 21.73 4.40
CA GLU A 233 -10.51 22.26 4.12
C GLU A 233 -9.71 22.51 5.42
N LYS A 234 -10.37 23.04 6.46
CA LYS A 234 -9.71 23.30 7.75
C LYS A 234 -9.41 21.98 8.46
N LEU A 235 -10.35 21.01 8.39
CA LEU A 235 -10.20 19.69 9.00
C LEU A 235 -9.10 18.87 8.32
N GLU A 236 -8.99 18.89 7.01
CA GLU A 236 -7.88 18.27 6.27
C GLU A 236 -6.53 18.84 6.70
N LYS A 237 -6.45 20.18 6.82
CA LYS A 237 -5.24 20.85 7.28
C LYS A 237 -4.91 20.48 8.72
N ALA A 238 -5.90 20.48 9.62
CA ALA A 238 -5.74 20.07 11.02
C ALA A 238 -5.24 18.62 11.11
N THR A 239 -5.87 17.72 10.38
CA THR A 239 -5.52 16.31 10.33
C THR A 239 -4.08 16.10 9.86
N LYS A 240 -3.70 16.75 8.77
CA LYS A 240 -2.32 16.68 8.26
C LYS A 240 -1.29 17.17 9.27
N ASN A 241 -1.59 18.28 9.96
CA ASN A 241 -0.70 18.84 10.97
C ASN A 241 -0.54 17.89 12.16
N ILE A 242 -1.65 17.44 12.75
CA ILE A 242 -1.65 16.56 13.92
C ILE A 242 -1.03 15.20 13.61
N TYR A 243 -1.45 14.53 12.54
CA TYR A 243 -0.93 13.19 12.21
C TYR A 243 0.58 13.20 11.97
N LYS A 244 1.08 14.24 11.29
CA LYS A 244 2.52 14.42 11.09
C LYS A 244 3.24 14.70 12.41
N ALA A 245 2.71 15.58 13.25
CA ALA A 245 3.34 15.97 14.50
C ALA A 245 3.36 14.79 15.49
N GLU A 246 2.25 14.09 15.67
CA GLU A 246 2.16 12.92 16.54
C GLU A 246 3.05 11.77 16.08
N TYR A 247 3.10 11.49 14.77
CA TYR A 247 3.96 10.42 14.23
C TYR A 247 5.44 10.65 14.53
N HIS A 248 5.92 11.90 14.39
CA HIS A 248 7.35 12.21 14.53
C HIS A 248 7.77 12.57 15.97
N LYS A 249 6.87 13.14 16.78
CA LYS A 249 7.20 13.71 18.09
C LYS A 249 6.30 13.19 19.21
N GLY A 250 5.21 12.51 18.90
CA GLY A 250 4.26 12.01 19.87
C GLY A 250 4.83 10.87 20.70
N VAL A 251 4.51 10.86 21.99
CA VAL A 251 4.87 9.82 22.95
C VAL A 251 3.61 9.27 23.60
N PHE A 252 3.47 7.96 23.65
CA PHE A 252 2.35 7.30 24.32
C PHE A 252 2.40 7.53 25.82
N LYS A 253 1.29 7.97 26.41
CA LYS A 253 1.20 8.26 27.85
C LYS A 253 0.42 7.25 28.67
N ILE A 254 -0.33 6.34 28.02
CA ILE A 254 -1.13 5.31 28.68
C ILE A 254 -0.90 3.92 28.11
N GLY A 255 -1.41 2.89 28.82
CA GLY A 255 -1.40 1.50 28.39
C GLY A 255 -0.02 0.85 28.34
N PRO A 256 0.09 -0.29 27.66
CA PRO A 256 1.30 -1.11 27.64
C PRO A 256 2.49 -0.46 26.89
N TYR A 257 2.21 0.61 26.16
CA TYR A 257 3.21 1.30 25.31
C TYR A 257 3.64 2.67 25.90
N LYS A 258 3.30 2.96 27.15
CA LYS A 258 3.68 4.22 27.81
C LYS A 258 5.17 4.52 27.68
N GLY A 259 5.51 5.72 27.24
CA GLY A 259 6.88 6.20 27.06
C GLY A 259 7.51 5.87 25.69
N LYS A 260 6.82 5.13 24.83
CA LYS A 260 7.29 4.82 23.46
C LYS A 260 6.82 5.87 22.45
N SER A 261 7.59 6.03 21.36
CA SER A 261 7.20 6.90 20.25
C SER A 261 6.00 6.35 19.48
N VAL A 262 5.18 7.23 18.92
CA VAL A 262 4.02 6.83 18.09
C VAL A 262 4.45 5.97 16.90
N SER A 263 5.56 6.32 16.23
CA SER A 263 6.08 5.56 15.09
C SER A 263 6.43 4.10 15.45
N GLU A 264 7.04 3.89 16.63
CA GLU A 264 7.36 2.54 17.14
C GLU A 264 6.08 1.76 17.51
N VAL A 265 5.17 2.40 18.24
CA VAL A 265 3.92 1.77 18.73
C VAL A 265 3.03 1.36 17.55
N LYS A 266 2.94 2.18 16.53
CA LYS A 266 2.16 1.88 15.31
C LYS A 266 2.52 0.52 14.73
N GLU A 267 3.82 0.26 14.52
CA GLU A 267 4.30 -1.00 13.94
C GLU A 267 4.09 -2.20 14.89
N LEU A 268 4.31 -2.00 16.19
CA LEU A 268 4.10 -3.03 17.20
C LEU A 268 2.62 -3.44 17.28
N VAL A 269 1.71 -2.47 17.33
CA VAL A 269 0.26 -2.72 17.42
C VAL A 269 -0.25 -3.37 16.14
N ALA A 270 0.14 -2.85 14.97
CA ALA A 270 -0.24 -3.45 13.68
C ALA A 270 0.18 -4.93 13.61
N SER A 271 1.44 -5.22 13.92
CA SER A 271 1.98 -6.58 13.88
C SER A 271 1.30 -7.50 14.88
N TYR A 272 1.07 -7.03 16.12
CA TYR A 272 0.37 -7.79 17.14
C TYR A 272 -1.07 -8.13 16.71
N MET A 273 -1.83 -7.14 16.27
CA MET A 273 -3.25 -7.33 15.94
C MET A 273 -3.45 -8.23 14.72
N VAL A 274 -2.62 -8.07 13.69
CA VAL A 274 -2.67 -8.94 12.51
C VAL A 274 -2.22 -10.36 12.88
N GLY A 275 -1.13 -10.50 13.63
CA GLY A 275 -0.60 -11.80 14.06
C GLY A 275 -1.54 -12.57 14.98
N SER A 276 -2.25 -11.90 15.88
CA SER A 276 -3.27 -12.50 16.77
C SER A 276 -4.62 -12.75 16.09
N GLY A 277 -4.84 -12.22 14.87
CA GLY A 277 -6.09 -12.33 14.17
C GLY A 277 -7.17 -11.34 14.60
N LEU A 278 -6.84 -10.34 15.42
CA LEU A 278 -7.73 -9.23 15.81
C LEU A 278 -7.91 -8.19 14.72
N ALA A 279 -7.02 -8.19 13.73
CA ALA A 279 -7.12 -7.35 12.54
C ALA A 279 -6.80 -8.12 11.26
N GLY A 280 -7.30 -7.62 10.16
CA GLY A 280 -6.92 -7.98 8.80
C GLY A 280 -6.12 -6.87 8.11
N LYS A 281 -5.86 -7.04 6.82
CA LYS A 281 -5.27 -6.02 5.96
C LYS A 281 -6.11 -5.78 4.72
N MET A 282 -6.02 -4.56 4.19
CA MET A 282 -6.61 -4.15 2.92
C MET A 282 -5.73 -3.12 2.25
N TYR A 283 -5.44 -3.33 0.99
CA TYR A 283 -4.83 -2.30 0.13
C TYR A 283 -5.92 -1.47 -0.53
N GLU A 284 -5.78 -0.16 -0.51
CA GLU A 284 -6.73 0.77 -1.11
C GLU A 284 -5.98 1.92 -1.79
N PHE A 285 -6.58 2.52 -2.80
CA PHE A 285 -6.08 3.78 -3.33
C PHE A 285 -6.23 4.88 -2.29
N ALA A 286 -5.24 5.76 -2.23
CA ALA A 286 -5.41 7.06 -1.59
C ALA A 286 -6.51 7.84 -2.32
N GLU A 287 -6.81 9.04 -1.83
CA GLU A 287 -7.81 9.89 -2.49
C GLU A 287 -7.56 10.04 -3.99
N GLY A 288 -8.63 9.96 -4.77
CA GLY A 288 -8.60 10.09 -6.21
C GLY A 288 -9.19 8.89 -6.96
N LYS A 289 -9.40 9.09 -8.24
CA LYS A 289 -9.88 8.04 -9.14
C LYS A 289 -8.69 7.47 -9.90
N VAL A 290 -8.65 6.15 -10.03
CA VAL A 290 -7.69 5.45 -10.88
C VAL A 290 -8.47 4.80 -12.01
N ILE A 291 -8.31 5.31 -13.23
CA ILE A 291 -9.06 4.88 -14.40
C ILE A 291 -8.11 4.29 -15.43
N SER A 292 -8.41 3.07 -15.87
CA SER A 292 -7.65 2.40 -16.91
C SER A 292 -7.87 3.04 -18.27
N ARG A 293 -6.95 2.81 -19.22
CA ARG A 293 -7.10 3.24 -20.62
C ARG A 293 -8.35 2.69 -21.32
N PHE A 294 -9.00 1.71 -20.72
CA PHE A 294 -10.26 1.15 -21.20
C PHE A 294 -11.49 1.86 -20.61
N GLY A 295 -11.28 2.89 -19.78
CA GLY A 295 -12.35 3.65 -19.12
C GLY A 295 -12.91 2.98 -17.85
N ASN A 296 -12.32 1.88 -17.38
CA ASN A 296 -12.76 1.16 -16.20
C ASN A 296 -12.08 1.69 -14.93
N ARG A 297 -12.83 1.71 -13.81
CA ARG A 297 -12.26 1.99 -12.51
C ARG A 297 -11.35 0.83 -12.09
N ALA A 298 -10.11 1.15 -11.74
CA ALA A 298 -9.16 0.16 -11.24
C ALA A 298 -9.47 -0.25 -9.80
N VAL A 299 -9.10 -1.47 -9.47
CA VAL A 299 -9.05 -2.01 -8.10
C VAL A 299 -7.63 -2.45 -7.78
N ILE A 300 -7.36 -2.77 -6.51
CA ILE A 300 -6.08 -3.35 -6.12
C ILE A 300 -6.25 -4.87 -6.01
N LYS A 301 -5.39 -5.60 -6.70
CA LYS A 301 -5.36 -7.07 -6.67
C LYS A 301 -4.03 -7.57 -6.12
N ILE A 302 -4.09 -8.60 -5.27
CA ILE A 302 -2.90 -9.34 -4.86
C ILE A 302 -2.64 -10.41 -5.92
N ILE A 303 -1.41 -10.40 -6.46
CA ILE A 303 -0.93 -11.40 -7.42
C ILE A 303 0.16 -12.20 -6.75
N HIS A 304 0.01 -13.53 -6.81
CA HIS A 304 1.02 -14.49 -6.39
C HIS A 304 1.96 -14.81 -7.56
N ASP A 305 3.13 -15.35 -7.25
CA ASP A 305 4.14 -15.77 -8.25
C ASP A 305 4.67 -14.64 -9.15
N GLN A 306 4.54 -13.37 -8.75
CA GLN A 306 5.12 -12.25 -9.47
C GLN A 306 6.65 -12.30 -9.45
N TRP A 307 7.29 -12.02 -10.59
CA TRP A 307 8.75 -11.89 -10.70
C TRP A 307 9.18 -10.45 -10.34
N PHE A 308 10.20 -10.37 -9.45
CA PHE A 308 10.78 -9.11 -8.99
C PHE A 308 12.28 -9.07 -9.23
N ILE A 309 12.81 -7.87 -9.50
CA ILE A 309 14.20 -7.56 -9.22
C ILE A 309 14.27 -7.11 -7.76
N ASP A 310 15.14 -7.75 -6.97
CA ASP A 310 15.33 -7.47 -5.54
C ASP A 310 16.40 -6.37 -5.34
N TYR A 311 16.00 -5.12 -5.51
CA TYR A 311 16.84 -3.96 -5.21
C TYR A 311 17.02 -3.74 -3.69
N GLY A 312 16.22 -4.42 -2.85
CA GLY A 312 16.37 -4.43 -1.39
C GLY A 312 17.57 -5.26 -0.90
N ASN A 313 18.17 -6.08 -1.78
CA ASN A 313 19.27 -6.97 -1.42
C ASN A 313 20.47 -6.21 -0.83
N PRO A 314 20.89 -6.54 0.41
CA PRO A 314 21.96 -5.79 1.09
C PRO A 314 23.29 -5.78 0.34
N ASN A 315 23.65 -6.89 -0.31
CA ASN A 315 24.90 -7.00 -1.07
C ASN A 315 24.85 -6.13 -2.32
N TRP A 316 23.70 -6.08 -2.98
CA TRP A 316 23.49 -5.18 -4.13
C TRP A 316 23.60 -3.72 -3.69
N LYS A 317 22.92 -3.33 -2.61
CA LYS A 317 23.00 -1.95 -2.05
C LYS A 317 24.42 -1.55 -1.68
N ALA A 318 25.19 -2.46 -1.07
CA ALA A 318 26.59 -2.18 -0.72
C ALA A 318 27.42 -1.83 -1.96
N LYS A 319 27.30 -2.63 -3.04
CA LYS A 319 28.00 -2.37 -4.31
C LYS A 319 27.57 -1.05 -4.96
N VAL A 320 26.29 -0.70 -4.89
CA VAL A 320 25.79 0.58 -5.43
C VAL A 320 26.36 1.76 -4.64
N ARG A 321 26.48 1.64 -3.30
CA ARG A 321 27.11 2.68 -2.47
C ARG A 321 28.58 2.87 -2.81
N GLU A 322 29.34 1.79 -3.04
CA GLU A 322 30.73 1.85 -3.52
C GLU A 322 30.79 2.60 -4.87
N ALA A 323 29.97 2.22 -5.82
CA ALA A 323 29.91 2.90 -7.13
C ALA A 323 29.54 4.37 -7.00
N LEU A 324 28.57 4.73 -6.13
CA LEU A 324 28.20 6.12 -5.88
C LEU A 324 29.32 6.94 -5.24
N ALA A 325 30.13 6.32 -4.34
CA ALA A 325 31.26 7.00 -3.72
C ALA A 325 32.30 7.46 -4.74
N ASP A 326 32.55 6.63 -5.75
CA ASP A 326 33.50 6.93 -6.84
C ASP A 326 32.92 7.81 -7.95
N MET A 327 31.58 7.97 -7.98
CA MET A 327 30.90 8.70 -9.04
C MET A 327 31.01 10.22 -8.83
N LYS A 328 31.41 10.94 -9.90
CA LYS A 328 31.35 12.40 -9.93
C LYS A 328 29.93 12.87 -10.23
N ILE A 329 29.27 13.40 -9.21
CA ILE A 329 27.89 13.94 -9.32
C ILE A 329 27.92 15.46 -9.45
N LEU A 330 27.18 16.01 -10.41
CA LEU A 330 27.12 17.45 -10.66
C LEU A 330 25.65 17.94 -10.72
N PRO A 331 25.27 18.88 -9.87
CA PRO A 331 26.01 19.43 -8.72
C PRO A 331 26.10 18.42 -7.58
N GLU A 332 27.14 18.51 -6.77
CA GLU A 332 27.39 17.59 -5.64
C GLU A 332 26.22 17.53 -4.64
N SER A 333 25.44 18.60 -4.51
CA SER A 333 24.24 18.64 -3.67
C SER A 333 23.18 17.58 -4.03
N ARG A 334 23.28 16.93 -5.19
CA ARG A 334 22.39 15.83 -5.59
C ARG A 334 22.80 14.48 -5.04
N ARG A 335 23.99 14.31 -4.48
CA ARG A 335 24.49 13.06 -3.90
C ARG A 335 23.51 12.47 -2.87
N THR A 336 23.07 13.30 -1.92
CA THR A 336 22.12 12.87 -0.88
C THR A 336 20.81 12.34 -1.46
N GLN A 337 20.37 12.87 -2.61
CA GLN A 337 19.17 12.37 -3.29
C GLN A 337 19.40 10.97 -3.88
N PHE A 338 20.58 10.72 -4.50
CA PHE A 338 20.92 9.40 -5.02
C PHE A 338 21.03 8.38 -3.89
N GLU A 339 21.68 8.73 -2.78
CA GLU A 339 21.80 7.88 -1.59
C GLU A 339 20.43 7.52 -1.01
N ALA A 340 19.52 8.51 -0.88
CA ALA A 340 18.16 8.30 -0.41
C ALA A 340 17.36 7.38 -1.34
N ILE A 341 17.53 7.49 -2.66
CA ILE A 341 16.89 6.60 -3.63
C ILE A 341 17.38 5.16 -3.45
N VAL A 342 18.69 4.95 -3.26
CA VAL A 342 19.24 3.61 -3.04
C VAL A 342 18.67 2.97 -1.77
N GLU A 343 18.54 3.75 -0.69
CA GLU A 343 17.93 3.25 0.55
C GLU A 343 16.44 2.92 0.38
N TRP A 344 15.71 3.75 -0.35
CA TRP A 344 14.30 3.57 -0.61
C TRP A 344 13.98 2.39 -1.53
N LEU A 345 14.88 2.07 -2.48
CA LEU A 345 14.65 0.97 -3.43
C LEU A 345 14.50 -0.37 -2.70
N ASP A 346 13.43 -1.08 -3.04
CA ASP A 346 13.11 -2.43 -2.59
C ASP A 346 12.77 -3.31 -3.81
N LYS A 347 11.96 -4.34 -3.65
CA LYS A 347 11.55 -5.23 -4.72
C LYS A 347 10.69 -4.49 -5.74
N LYS A 348 11.07 -4.59 -7.03
CA LYS A 348 10.32 -4.04 -8.13
C LYS A 348 9.84 -5.15 -9.06
N ALA A 349 8.53 -5.21 -9.33
CA ALA A 349 7.97 -6.13 -10.32
C ALA A 349 8.64 -5.90 -11.68
N CYS A 350 9.16 -6.97 -12.28
CA CYS A 350 9.99 -6.89 -13.49
C CYS A 350 9.45 -7.68 -14.69
N ALA A 351 8.30 -8.32 -14.53
CA ALA A 351 7.67 -9.09 -15.60
C ALA A 351 6.14 -8.99 -15.52
N ARG A 352 5.48 -9.22 -16.63
CA ARG A 352 4.01 -9.20 -16.79
C ARG A 352 3.56 -10.34 -17.70
N LYS A 353 2.31 -10.80 -17.56
CA LYS A 353 1.76 -11.89 -18.38
C LYS A 353 1.19 -11.43 -19.73
N VAL A 354 1.01 -10.13 -19.92
CA VAL A 354 0.38 -9.54 -21.12
C VAL A 354 1.26 -8.43 -21.69
N GLY A 355 1.33 -8.34 -23.00
CA GLY A 355 2.03 -7.28 -23.72
C GLY A 355 3.14 -7.80 -24.64
N LEU A 356 3.78 -6.86 -25.35
CA LEU A 356 4.93 -7.12 -26.21
C LEU A 356 6.23 -6.90 -25.43
N GLY A 357 7.24 -7.71 -25.70
CA GLY A 357 8.56 -7.57 -25.08
C GLY A 357 9.38 -8.85 -25.17
N THR A 358 10.49 -8.90 -24.47
CA THR A 358 11.36 -10.09 -24.37
C THR A 358 10.79 -11.02 -23.31
N PRO A 359 10.50 -12.30 -23.65
CA PRO A 359 10.09 -13.29 -22.65
C PRO A 359 11.19 -13.54 -21.62
N LEU A 360 10.80 -13.88 -20.38
CA LEU A 360 11.76 -14.36 -19.38
C LEU A 360 12.38 -15.68 -19.86
N PRO A 361 13.70 -15.81 -19.89
CA PRO A 361 14.35 -16.99 -20.46
C PRO A 361 13.99 -18.33 -19.80
N TRP A 362 13.61 -18.31 -18.53
CA TRP A 362 13.26 -19.50 -17.74
C TRP A 362 11.76 -19.66 -17.46
N ASP A 363 10.94 -18.66 -17.83
CA ASP A 363 9.50 -18.64 -17.61
C ASP A 363 8.82 -17.84 -18.75
N PRO A 364 8.74 -18.42 -19.97
CA PRO A 364 8.34 -17.70 -21.18
C PRO A 364 6.89 -17.20 -21.22
N GLU A 365 6.05 -17.62 -20.27
CA GLU A 365 4.71 -17.08 -20.07
C GLU A 365 4.74 -15.63 -19.55
N TRP A 366 5.88 -15.21 -19.01
CA TRP A 366 6.13 -13.86 -18.53
C TRP A 366 6.98 -13.07 -19.52
N VAL A 367 6.55 -11.86 -19.79
CA VAL A 367 7.26 -10.87 -20.61
C VAL A 367 7.94 -9.87 -19.70
N ILE A 368 9.20 -9.58 -19.94
CA ILE A 368 9.96 -8.60 -19.18
C ILE A 368 9.31 -7.21 -19.35
N GLU A 369 9.12 -6.52 -18.22
CA GLU A 369 8.51 -5.20 -18.17
C GLU A 369 9.44 -4.15 -18.82
N SER A 370 8.85 -3.18 -19.55
CA SER A 370 9.57 -2.24 -20.41
C SER A 370 10.57 -1.31 -19.69
N LEU A 371 10.33 -0.97 -18.41
CA LEU A 371 11.30 -0.21 -17.62
C LEU A 371 12.45 -1.10 -17.14
N SER A 372 12.16 -2.38 -16.88
CA SER A 372 13.16 -3.34 -16.42
C SER A 372 14.09 -3.80 -17.53
N ASP A 373 13.60 -3.90 -18.79
CA ASP A 373 14.43 -4.21 -19.95
C ASP A 373 15.33 -3.04 -20.36
N SER A 374 14.91 -1.83 -20.03
CA SER A 374 15.59 -0.59 -20.42
C SER A 374 16.59 -0.06 -19.38
N THR A 375 16.78 -0.74 -18.24
CA THR A 375 17.61 -0.23 -17.13
C THR A 375 19.06 0.01 -17.56
N ILE A 376 19.64 -0.86 -18.39
CA ILE A 376 21.02 -0.77 -18.88
C ILE A 376 21.12 -0.72 -20.42
N TYR A 377 20.04 -0.31 -21.10
CA TYR A 377 20.00 -0.33 -22.58
C TYR A 377 21.11 0.51 -23.23
N MET A 378 21.62 1.54 -22.55
CA MET A 378 22.74 2.35 -23.05
C MET A 378 24.01 1.52 -23.28
N ALA A 379 24.22 0.46 -22.51
CA ALA A 379 25.35 -0.46 -22.71
C ALA A 379 25.25 -1.17 -24.08
N TYR A 380 24.04 -1.54 -24.51
CA TYR A 380 23.83 -2.13 -25.82
C TYR A 380 24.24 -1.19 -26.97
N TYR A 381 24.07 0.11 -26.82
CA TYR A 381 24.44 1.06 -27.86
C TYR A 381 25.93 1.06 -28.15
N THR A 382 26.78 0.75 -27.17
CA THR A 382 28.23 0.68 -27.37
C THR A 382 28.63 -0.40 -28.36
N ILE A 383 27.89 -1.51 -28.41
CA ILE A 383 28.16 -2.66 -29.29
C ILE A 383 27.30 -2.67 -30.54
N SER A 384 26.21 -1.91 -30.61
CA SER A 384 25.26 -1.96 -31.73
C SER A 384 25.92 -1.61 -33.10
N ARG A 385 26.92 -0.68 -33.08
CA ARG A 385 27.68 -0.34 -34.28
C ARG A 385 28.48 -1.53 -34.78
N ALA A 386 29.16 -2.27 -33.90
CA ALA A 386 29.96 -3.45 -34.27
C ALA A 386 29.03 -4.56 -34.84
N ILE A 387 27.91 -4.81 -34.17
CA ILE A 387 26.89 -5.76 -34.62
C ILE A 387 26.44 -5.45 -36.05
N ASN A 388 26.11 -4.20 -36.34
CA ASN A 388 25.64 -3.77 -37.66
C ASN A 388 26.78 -3.79 -38.69
N LYS A 389 27.98 -3.32 -38.37
CA LYS A 389 29.14 -3.25 -39.25
C LYS A 389 29.58 -4.63 -39.70
N HIS A 390 29.56 -5.62 -38.83
CA HIS A 390 30.00 -6.98 -39.11
C HIS A 390 28.86 -7.94 -39.46
N GLY A 391 27.61 -7.44 -39.56
CA GLY A 391 26.43 -8.23 -39.92
C GLY A 391 26.13 -9.36 -38.95
N ILE A 392 26.42 -9.18 -37.64
CA ILE A 392 26.26 -10.20 -36.60
C ILE A 392 24.78 -10.50 -36.38
N LYS A 393 24.42 -11.77 -36.45
CA LYS A 393 23.03 -12.21 -36.27
C LYS A 393 22.70 -12.49 -34.80
N GLY A 394 21.42 -12.40 -34.46
CA GLY A 394 20.96 -12.63 -33.08
C GLY A 394 21.34 -13.98 -32.47
N ASN A 395 21.41 -15.05 -33.31
CA ASN A 395 21.83 -16.38 -32.85
C ASN A 395 23.32 -16.51 -32.54
N GLN A 396 24.15 -15.56 -32.97
CA GLN A 396 25.56 -15.45 -32.61
C GLN A 396 25.81 -14.70 -31.31
N LEU A 397 24.80 -13.93 -30.83
CA LEU A 397 24.86 -13.17 -29.60
C LEU A 397 24.44 -14.05 -28.39
N ILE A 398 25.29 -15.02 -28.08
CA ILE A 398 25.14 -15.91 -26.92
C ILE A 398 25.57 -15.19 -25.63
N PRO A 399 25.13 -15.62 -24.42
CA PRO A 399 25.44 -14.97 -23.16
C PRO A 399 26.94 -14.73 -22.92
N GLU A 400 27.78 -15.66 -23.34
CA GLU A 400 29.24 -15.57 -23.16
C GLU A 400 29.87 -14.41 -23.97
N VAL A 401 29.22 -13.95 -25.04
CA VAL A 401 29.67 -12.78 -25.82
C VAL A 401 29.50 -11.52 -24.96
N PHE A 402 28.35 -11.40 -24.32
CA PHE A 402 28.09 -10.25 -23.46
C PHE A 402 28.91 -10.29 -22.17
N ASP A 403 29.15 -11.48 -21.59
CA ASP A 403 30.06 -11.64 -20.45
C ASP A 403 31.46 -11.15 -20.79
N TYR A 404 32.00 -11.60 -21.92
CA TYR A 404 33.32 -11.20 -22.38
C TYR A 404 33.43 -9.69 -22.58
N ILE A 405 32.40 -9.06 -23.16
CA ILE A 405 32.43 -7.63 -23.47
C ILE A 405 32.22 -6.75 -22.23
N PHE A 406 31.34 -7.16 -21.31
CA PHE A 406 30.87 -6.28 -20.24
C PHE A 406 31.34 -6.66 -18.84
N LEU A 407 31.73 -7.92 -18.60
CA LEU A 407 32.00 -8.43 -17.25
C LEU A 407 33.41 -8.99 -17.06
N GLU A 408 34.14 -9.28 -18.12
CA GLU A 408 35.44 -9.94 -18.05
C GLU A 408 36.58 -9.00 -18.43
N GLU A 409 37.79 -9.31 -17.96
CA GLU A 409 38.98 -8.66 -18.45
C GLU A 409 39.37 -9.22 -19.82
N PHE A 410 39.95 -8.36 -20.67
CA PHE A 410 40.41 -8.74 -22.00
C PHE A 410 41.40 -9.91 -21.94
N SER A 411 41.16 -10.94 -22.79
CA SER A 411 42.04 -12.10 -22.95
C SER A 411 42.06 -12.55 -24.41
N GLU A 412 43.22 -12.55 -25.02
CA GLU A 412 43.36 -13.02 -26.44
C GLU A 412 42.91 -14.45 -26.62
N GLU A 413 43.23 -15.36 -25.68
CA GLU A 413 42.80 -16.75 -25.72
C GLU A 413 41.28 -16.92 -25.70
N LYS A 414 40.62 -16.15 -24.81
CA LYS A 414 39.13 -16.14 -24.72
C LYS A 414 38.50 -15.56 -25.98
N GLU A 415 39.06 -14.48 -26.50
CA GLU A 415 38.62 -13.85 -27.75
C GLU A 415 38.66 -14.82 -28.91
N GLU A 416 39.79 -15.55 -29.07
CA GLU A 416 39.96 -16.52 -30.12
C GLU A 416 38.95 -17.67 -30.01
N LYS A 417 38.84 -18.30 -28.86
CA LYS A 417 37.87 -19.36 -28.61
C LYS A 417 36.42 -18.92 -28.87
N LEU A 418 36.07 -17.70 -28.46
CA LEU A 418 34.72 -17.18 -28.64
C LEU A 418 34.47 -16.87 -30.10
N SER A 419 35.42 -16.23 -30.80
CA SER A 419 35.37 -15.96 -32.24
C SER A 419 35.13 -17.24 -33.06
N GLU A 420 35.87 -18.31 -32.79
CA GLU A 420 35.70 -19.60 -33.40
C GLU A 420 34.33 -20.25 -33.12
N LYS A 421 33.89 -20.20 -31.82
CA LYS A 421 32.63 -20.78 -31.36
C LYS A 421 31.41 -20.22 -32.08
N ILE A 422 31.38 -18.89 -32.31
CA ILE A 422 30.23 -18.19 -32.84
C ILE A 422 30.37 -17.71 -34.28
N GLY A 423 31.55 -17.89 -34.87
CA GLY A 423 31.84 -17.58 -36.30
C GLY A 423 31.79 -16.08 -36.60
N ILE A 424 32.31 -15.24 -35.68
CA ILE A 424 32.46 -13.79 -35.91
C ILE A 424 33.94 -13.39 -35.90
N PRO A 425 34.33 -12.32 -36.64
CA PRO A 425 35.71 -11.85 -36.64
C PRO A 425 36.17 -11.40 -35.23
N ARG A 426 37.42 -11.71 -34.83
CA ARG A 426 38.01 -11.29 -33.56
C ARG A 426 37.92 -9.78 -33.33
N GLU A 427 38.14 -8.99 -34.41
CA GLU A 427 38.04 -7.51 -34.35
C GLU A 427 36.63 -7.00 -33.98
N ALA A 428 35.60 -7.82 -34.11
CA ALA A 428 34.23 -7.46 -33.72
C ALA A 428 33.93 -7.70 -32.23
N LEU A 429 34.83 -8.42 -31.53
CA LEU A 429 34.76 -8.65 -30.11
C LEU A 429 35.57 -7.61 -29.28
N ARG A 430 36.39 -6.81 -29.96
CA ARG A 430 37.16 -5.68 -29.41
C ARG A 430 36.37 -4.36 -29.51
#